data_dc2fb67058375fb1623e7d0b72da6dba
#
_entry.id   dc2fb67058375fb1623e7d0b72da6dba
#
_cell.length_a   1.000
_cell.length_b   1.000
_cell.length_c   1.000
_cell.angle_alpha   90.00
_cell.angle_beta   90.00
_cell.angle_gamma   90.00
#
_symmetry.space_group_name_H-M   'P 1'
#
loop_
_entity.id
_entity.type
_entity.pdbx_description
1 polymer ?
#
loop_
_entity_poly.entity_id
_entity_poly.type
_entity_poly.pdbx_seq_one_letter_code
_entity_poly.pdbx_strand_id
1 'polypeptide(L)'
;MTSVLDSILLQNNFSTPEIRLIWSDENKVSKQLAVEVTLAKIEGELGIIPKTAAQQIIEKAKVEHLNLLALQKESAQKRHSLIALIHALQELVGTEAGEYVHYGVTTQDIVDTGIMLQTKEAYDVIVQHSKALIQTVAALAQKHRSTLMMGRTHGIHAIPITFGVKLAIWLDELLRNHKRLRQLEFNEVFVGSISGAVGT
;
A
#
# COMPACT_ATOMS: atom_id res chain seq x y z
N MET A 1 16.58 -1.01 19.37
CA MET A 1 17.35 -0.93 18.10
C MET A 1 16.42 -0.32 17.05
N THR A 2 16.85 0.72 16.41
CA THR A 2 16.07 1.38 15.34
C THR A 2 16.27 0.61 14.04
N SER A 3 15.19 0.32 13.30
CA SER A 3 15.29 -0.27 11.97
C SER A 3 16.05 0.67 11.03
N VAL A 4 16.73 0.14 10.01
CA VAL A 4 17.38 0.96 8.98
C VAL A 4 16.39 1.81 8.20
N LEU A 5 15.12 1.38 8.13
CA LEU A 5 14.04 2.14 7.50
C LEU A 5 13.60 3.34 8.33
N ASP A 6 13.77 3.26 9.67
CA ASP A 6 13.43 4.35 10.60
C ASP A 6 14.60 5.32 10.82
N SER A 7 15.81 4.95 10.35
CA SER A 7 17.00 5.78 10.50
C SER A 7 16.96 6.98 9.57
N ILE A 8 16.97 8.18 10.13
CA ILE A 8 17.03 9.44 9.35
C ILE A 8 18.24 9.46 8.41
N LEU A 9 19.36 8.83 8.80
CA LEU A 9 20.59 8.80 8.01
C LEU A 9 20.57 7.75 6.90
N LEU A 10 19.84 6.64 7.08
CA LEU A 10 19.93 5.47 6.21
C LEU A 10 18.67 5.21 5.38
N GLN A 11 17.51 5.76 5.80
CA GLN A 11 16.22 5.48 5.16
C GLN A 11 16.21 5.70 3.64
N ASN A 12 16.93 6.71 3.14
CA ASN A 12 16.98 7.00 1.71
C ASN A 12 17.80 5.98 0.90
N ASN A 13 18.58 5.11 1.56
CA ASN A 13 19.30 4.03 0.91
C ASN A 13 18.42 2.78 0.71
N PHE A 14 17.31 2.68 1.43
CA PHE A 14 16.47 1.47 1.48
C PHE A 14 15.02 1.70 1.07
N SER A 15 14.59 2.96 0.95
CA SER A 15 13.22 3.31 0.54
C SER A 15 13.17 4.68 -0.13
N THR A 16 12.06 4.97 -0.81
CA THR A 16 11.77 6.31 -1.36
C THR A 16 10.77 7.06 -0.46
N PRO A 17 10.72 8.40 -0.53
CA PRO A 17 9.73 9.17 0.25
C PRO A 17 8.29 8.73 -0.01
N GLU A 18 7.93 8.46 -1.26
CA GLU A 18 6.57 8.02 -1.64
C GLU A 18 6.22 6.68 -0.97
N ILE A 19 7.12 5.71 -1.01
CA ILE A 19 6.88 4.38 -0.41
C ILE A 19 6.79 4.49 1.12
N ARG A 20 7.59 5.37 1.77
CA ARG A 20 7.47 5.60 3.22
C ARG A 20 6.14 6.21 3.61
N LEU A 21 5.61 7.15 2.80
CA LEU A 21 4.28 7.73 3.04
C LEU A 21 3.17 6.68 2.90
N ILE A 22 3.25 5.83 1.87
CA ILE A 22 2.27 4.76 1.65
C ILE A 22 2.22 3.80 2.85
N TRP A 23 3.38 3.47 3.44
CA TRP A 23 3.47 2.54 4.56
C TRP A 23 3.56 3.21 5.94
N SER A 24 3.24 4.52 6.04
CA SER A 24 3.15 5.22 7.31
C SER A 24 1.96 4.75 8.15
N ASP A 25 2.03 4.95 9.45
CA ASP A 25 0.92 4.66 10.36
C ASP A 25 -0.30 5.54 10.05
N GLU A 26 -0.09 6.79 9.67
CA GLU A 26 -1.15 7.70 9.24
C GLU A 26 -1.91 7.15 8.03
N ASN A 27 -1.20 6.69 7.00
CA ASN A 27 -1.84 6.13 5.82
C ASN A 27 -2.51 4.80 6.13
N LYS A 28 -1.91 3.95 6.96
CA LYS A 28 -2.52 2.71 7.44
C LYS A 28 -3.87 2.97 8.11
N VAL A 29 -3.90 3.89 9.08
CA VAL A 29 -5.14 4.29 9.77
C VAL A 29 -6.14 4.90 8.79
N SER A 30 -5.68 5.75 7.87
CA SER A 30 -6.54 6.32 6.81
C SER A 30 -7.22 5.25 5.97
N LYS A 31 -6.49 4.17 5.58
CA LYS A 31 -7.08 3.06 4.80
C LYS A 31 -8.08 2.24 5.61
N GLN A 32 -7.77 1.97 6.88
CA GLN A 32 -8.71 1.29 7.78
C GLN A 32 -9.99 2.11 7.99
N LEU A 33 -9.87 3.42 8.19
CA LEU A 33 -11.02 4.33 8.25
C LEU A 33 -11.82 4.35 6.94
N ALA A 34 -11.14 4.31 5.78
CA ALA A 34 -11.83 4.26 4.49
C ALA A 34 -12.70 3.00 4.33
N VAL A 35 -12.25 1.87 4.88
CA VAL A 35 -13.05 0.62 4.91
C VAL A 35 -14.26 0.79 5.83
N GLU A 36 -14.07 1.30 7.06
CA GLU A 36 -15.16 1.56 8.01
C GLU A 36 -16.19 2.55 7.47
N VAL A 37 -15.75 3.63 6.82
CA VAL A 37 -16.63 4.62 6.17
C VAL A 37 -17.43 3.99 5.04
N THR A 38 -16.79 3.16 4.22
CA THR A 38 -17.47 2.47 3.11
C THR A 38 -18.50 1.47 3.63
N LEU A 39 -18.15 0.72 4.67
CA LEU A 39 -19.06 -0.20 5.38
C LEU A 39 -20.29 0.56 5.89
N ALA A 40 -20.09 1.57 6.72
CA ALA A 40 -21.18 2.35 7.32
C ALA A 40 -22.08 2.99 6.25
N LYS A 41 -21.48 3.49 5.15
CA LYS A 41 -22.22 4.07 4.02
C LYS A 41 -23.17 3.03 3.40
N ILE A 42 -22.67 1.86 3.03
CA ILE A 42 -23.46 0.82 2.37
C ILE A 42 -24.53 0.25 3.33
N GLU A 43 -24.18 0.03 4.59
CA GLU A 43 -25.13 -0.42 5.60
C GLU A 43 -26.25 0.59 5.85
N GLY A 44 -25.92 1.89 5.86
CA GLY A 44 -26.92 2.96 5.95
C GLY A 44 -27.84 3.05 4.71
N GLU A 45 -27.29 2.82 3.51
CA GLU A 45 -28.07 2.76 2.26
C GLU A 45 -29.01 1.56 2.23
N LEU A 46 -28.57 0.42 2.74
CA LEU A 46 -29.35 -0.82 2.82
C LEU A 46 -30.33 -0.84 4.02
N GLY A 47 -30.25 0.16 4.92
CA GLY A 47 -31.09 0.22 6.13
C GLY A 47 -30.70 -0.80 7.21
N ILE A 48 -29.49 -1.33 7.17
CA ILE A 48 -28.93 -2.24 8.20
C ILE A 48 -28.61 -1.44 9.46
N ILE A 49 -28.06 -0.22 9.30
CA ILE A 49 -27.85 0.74 10.39
C ILE A 49 -28.64 2.02 10.13
N PRO A 50 -28.91 2.86 11.16
CA PRO A 50 -29.59 4.14 10.97
C PRO A 50 -28.77 5.06 10.04
N LYS A 51 -29.45 5.71 9.08
CA LYS A 51 -28.78 6.64 8.15
C LYS A 51 -28.08 7.80 8.85
N THR A 52 -28.62 8.24 9.99
CA THR A 52 -28.01 9.28 10.84
C THR A 52 -26.69 8.81 11.45
N ALA A 53 -26.59 7.57 11.91
CA ALA A 53 -25.36 7.00 12.41
C ALA A 53 -24.32 6.84 11.29
N ALA A 54 -24.74 6.30 10.14
CA ALA A 54 -23.86 6.21 8.96
C ALA A 54 -23.27 7.56 8.59
N GLN A 55 -24.11 8.62 8.53
CA GLN A 55 -23.66 9.97 8.19
C GLN A 55 -22.63 10.51 9.20
N GLN A 56 -22.85 10.31 10.50
CA GLN A 56 -21.90 10.74 11.54
C GLN A 56 -20.57 10.01 11.43
N ILE A 57 -20.57 8.69 11.14
CA ILE A 57 -19.35 7.92 10.91
C ILE A 57 -18.59 8.48 9.70
N ILE A 58 -19.27 8.67 8.56
CA ILE A 58 -18.69 9.20 7.32
C ILE A 58 -18.02 10.56 7.54
N GLU A 59 -18.69 11.46 8.27
CA GLU A 59 -18.20 12.83 8.49
C GLU A 59 -16.99 12.88 9.42
N LYS A 60 -16.98 12.03 10.46
CA LYS A 60 -16.01 12.10 11.54
C LYS A 60 -14.82 11.16 11.38
N ALA A 61 -14.94 10.05 10.64
CA ALA A 61 -13.89 9.05 10.48
C ALA A 61 -12.75 9.53 9.57
N LYS A 62 -11.96 10.47 10.08
CA LYS A 62 -10.80 11.05 9.40
C LYS A 62 -9.58 10.99 10.29
N VAL A 63 -8.41 10.70 9.70
CA VAL A 63 -7.15 10.51 10.44
C VAL A 63 -6.76 11.78 11.21
N GLU A 64 -7.05 12.96 10.66
CA GLU A 64 -6.76 14.25 11.30
C GLU A 64 -7.57 14.51 12.59
N HIS A 65 -8.63 13.76 12.82
CA HIS A 65 -9.43 13.82 14.04
C HIS A 65 -8.93 12.87 15.13
N LEU A 66 -7.92 12.05 14.84
CA LEU A 66 -7.41 11.03 15.74
C LEU A 66 -6.04 11.40 16.31
N ASN A 67 -5.79 11.01 17.56
CA ASN A 67 -4.49 11.14 18.18
C ASN A 67 -3.72 9.83 18.08
N LEU A 68 -2.77 9.74 17.13
CA LEU A 68 -1.98 8.52 16.90
C LEU A 68 -1.16 8.07 18.11
N LEU A 69 -0.69 8.99 18.96
CA LEU A 69 0.01 8.63 20.21
C LEU A 69 -0.92 8.00 21.24
N ALA A 70 -2.19 8.44 21.29
CA ALA A 70 -3.20 7.79 22.13
C ALA A 70 -3.53 6.39 21.61
N LEU A 71 -3.70 6.24 20.28
CA LEU A 71 -3.90 4.93 19.64
C LEU A 71 -2.73 3.98 19.92
N GLN A 72 -1.48 4.46 19.86
CA GLN A 72 -0.30 3.66 20.18
C GLN A 72 -0.33 3.14 21.63
N LYS A 73 -0.67 4.00 22.59
CA LYS A 73 -0.76 3.61 24.01
C LYS A 73 -1.83 2.53 24.22
N GLU A 74 -3.01 2.74 23.69
CA GLU A 74 -4.10 1.78 23.83
C GLU A 74 -3.81 0.47 23.10
N SER A 75 -3.26 0.55 21.89
CA SER A 75 -2.80 -0.62 21.13
C SER A 75 -1.81 -1.48 21.93
N ALA A 76 -0.86 -0.84 22.61
CA ALA A 76 0.11 -1.55 23.44
C ALA A 76 -0.56 -2.23 24.65
N GLN A 77 -1.53 -1.59 25.30
CA GLN A 77 -2.28 -2.13 26.43
C GLN A 77 -3.19 -3.30 26.01
N LYS A 78 -3.94 -3.13 24.94
CA LYS A 78 -4.89 -4.12 24.39
C LYS A 78 -4.20 -5.22 23.59
N ARG A 79 -2.93 -5.02 23.18
CA ARG A 79 -2.20 -5.86 22.21
C ARG A 79 -2.94 -6.03 20.89
N HIS A 80 -3.66 -5.00 20.48
CA HIS A 80 -4.53 -5.03 19.32
C HIS A 80 -4.76 -3.62 18.74
N SER A 81 -4.15 -3.34 17.59
CA SER A 81 -4.15 -1.99 17.01
C SER A 81 -5.51 -1.54 16.49
N LEU A 82 -6.29 -2.43 15.88
CA LEU A 82 -7.60 -2.05 15.33
C LEU A 82 -8.62 -1.78 16.43
N ILE A 83 -8.61 -2.51 17.56
CA ILE A 83 -9.52 -2.24 18.67
C ILE A 83 -9.31 -0.82 19.19
N ALA A 84 -8.07 -0.35 19.31
CA ALA A 84 -7.78 1.02 19.70
C ALA A 84 -8.39 2.04 18.70
N LEU A 85 -8.30 1.77 17.40
CA LEU A 85 -8.91 2.61 16.35
C LEU A 85 -10.44 2.62 16.45
N ILE A 86 -11.06 1.46 16.64
CA ILE A 86 -12.52 1.33 16.78
C ILE A 86 -13.02 2.14 17.99
N HIS A 87 -12.37 2.00 19.15
CA HIS A 87 -12.74 2.77 20.35
C HIS A 87 -12.60 4.28 20.13
N ALA A 88 -11.49 4.72 19.55
CA ALA A 88 -11.29 6.13 19.25
C ALA A 88 -12.36 6.67 18.26
N LEU A 89 -12.76 5.86 17.27
CA LEU A 89 -13.82 6.24 16.34
C LEU A 89 -15.19 6.27 17.03
N GLN A 90 -15.48 5.31 17.90
CA GLN A 90 -16.72 5.29 18.71
C GLN A 90 -16.84 6.52 19.59
N GLU A 91 -15.77 6.89 20.29
CA GLU A 91 -15.71 8.12 21.10
C GLU A 91 -15.94 9.37 20.24
N LEU A 92 -15.30 9.43 19.05
CA LEU A 92 -15.39 10.56 18.15
C LEU A 92 -16.80 10.77 17.59
N VAL A 93 -17.49 9.69 17.21
CA VAL A 93 -18.86 9.77 16.68
C VAL A 93 -19.91 9.96 17.75
N GLY A 94 -19.64 9.56 19.00
CA GLY A 94 -20.52 9.65 20.15
C GLY A 94 -21.34 8.38 20.39
N THR A 95 -21.99 8.31 21.55
CA THR A 95 -22.58 7.08 22.09
C THR A 95 -23.60 6.44 21.14
N GLU A 96 -24.49 7.23 20.55
CA GLU A 96 -25.58 6.70 19.71
C GLU A 96 -25.07 6.12 18.39
N ALA A 97 -24.21 6.83 17.66
CA ALA A 97 -23.62 6.37 16.39
C ALA A 97 -22.47 5.37 16.62
N GLY A 98 -21.82 5.43 17.77
CA GLY A 98 -20.71 4.55 18.14
C GLY A 98 -21.10 3.06 18.21
N GLU A 99 -22.35 2.75 18.52
CA GLU A 99 -22.86 1.36 18.52
C GLU A 99 -22.84 0.72 17.12
N TYR A 100 -22.80 1.54 16.07
CA TYR A 100 -22.81 1.10 14.68
C TYR A 100 -21.42 1.16 14.01
N VAL A 101 -20.39 1.56 14.72
CA VAL A 101 -19.00 1.48 14.25
C VAL A 101 -18.58 0.02 14.21
N HIS A 102 -17.98 -0.42 13.10
CA HIS A 102 -17.52 -1.80 12.93
C HIS A 102 -18.64 -2.85 12.98
N TYR A 103 -19.83 -2.48 12.53
CA TYR A 103 -21.02 -3.34 12.61
C TYR A 103 -20.93 -4.52 11.64
N GLY A 104 -21.23 -5.72 12.11
CA GLY A 104 -21.34 -6.94 11.27
C GLY A 104 -20.03 -7.50 10.68
N VAL A 105 -18.90 -6.89 10.96
CA VAL A 105 -17.58 -7.30 10.42
C VAL A 105 -16.66 -7.81 11.52
N THR A 106 -15.50 -8.32 11.12
CA THR A 106 -14.42 -8.68 12.04
C THR A 106 -13.17 -7.83 11.78
N THR A 107 -12.29 -7.79 12.76
CA THR A 107 -10.99 -7.09 12.68
C THR A 107 -10.25 -7.38 11.39
N GLN A 108 -10.20 -8.64 10.99
CA GLN A 108 -9.43 -9.07 9.83
C GLN A 108 -9.99 -8.50 8.52
N ASP A 109 -11.31 -8.31 8.42
CA ASP A 109 -11.95 -7.70 7.26
C ASP A 109 -11.41 -6.29 7.00
N ILE A 110 -11.23 -5.50 8.07
CA ILE A 110 -10.73 -4.13 7.99
C ILE A 110 -9.20 -4.10 7.76
N VAL A 111 -8.46 -4.96 8.47
CA VAL A 111 -6.99 -4.98 8.39
C VAL A 111 -6.53 -5.45 7.02
N ASP A 112 -7.05 -6.55 6.49
CA ASP A 112 -6.63 -7.12 5.22
C ASP A 112 -7.04 -6.21 4.06
N THR A 113 -8.26 -5.68 4.07
CA THR A 113 -8.71 -4.72 3.06
C THR A 113 -7.88 -3.44 3.10
N GLY A 114 -7.58 -2.92 4.30
CA GLY A 114 -6.74 -1.74 4.49
C GLY A 114 -5.30 -1.94 3.96
N ILE A 115 -4.68 -3.09 4.26
CA ILE A 115 -3.36 -3.45 3.71
C ILE A 115 -3.41 -3.58 2.19
N MET A 116 -4.49 -4.13 1.63
CA MET A 116 -4.63 -4.27 0.18
C MET A 116 -4.75 -2.93 -0.52
N LEU A 117 -5.41 -1.94 0.10
CA LEU A 117 -5.44 -0.56 -0.39
C LEU A 117 -4.04 0.08 -0.40
N GLN A 118 -3.24 -0.07 0.68
CA GLN A 118 -1.85 0.40 0.71
C GLN A 118 -0.98 -0.33 -0.34
N THR A 119 -1.17 -1.64 -0.49
CA THR A 119 -0.45 -2.45 -1.48
C THR A 119 -0.75 -1.98 -2.90
N LYS A 120 -1.99 -1.62 -3.19
CA LYS A 120 -2.37 -1.06 -4.50
C LYS A 120 -1.68 0.28 -4.77
N GLU A 121 -1.60 1.17 -3.78
CA GLU A 121 -0.86 2.43 -3.91
C GLU A 121 0.62 2.20 -4.19
N ALA A 122 1.26 1.28 -3.44
CA ALA A 122 2.66 0.92 -3.65
C ALA A 122 2.90 0.30 -5.03
N TYR A 123 1.99 -0.57 -5.47
CA TYR A 123 2.02 -1.15 -6.81
C TYR A 123 1.97 -0.08 -7.91
N ASP A 124 1.09 0.91 -7.79
CA ASP A 124 0.96 1.98 -8.79
C ASP A 124 2.26 2.79 -8.92
N VAL A 125 2.92 3.12 -7.80
CA VAL A 125 4.24 3.77 -7.79
C VAL A 125 5.30 2.90 -8.47
N ILE A 126 5.36 1.61 -8.15
CA ILE A 126 6.32 0.66 -8.73
C ILE A 126 6.10 0.53 -10.24
N VAL A 127 4.86 0.39 -10.69
CA VAL A 127 4.52 0.31 -12.13
C VAL A 127 4.95 1.58 -12.86
N GLN A 128 4.68 2.75 -12.29
CA GLN A 128 5.09 4.03 -12.86
C GLN A 128 6.62 4.12 -13.00
N HIS A 129 7.36 3.79 -11.94
CA HIS A 129 8.83 3.82 -11.96
C HIS A 129 9.42 2.79 -12.92
N SER A 130 8.86 1.57 -12.98
CA SER A 130 9.31 0.54 -13.93
C SER A 130 9.12 0.98 -15.38
N LYS A 131 8.02 1.66 -15.71
CA LYS A 131 7.77 2.23 -17.03
C LYS A 131 8.80 3.31 -17.40
N ALA A 132 9.11 4.21 -16.47
CA ALA A 132 10.12 5.26 -16.68
C ALA A 132 11.53 4.67 -16.89
N LEU A 133 11.89 3.65 -16.10
CA LEU A 133 13.15 2.93 -16.23
C LEU A 133 13.27 2.22 -17.58
N ILE A 134 12.22 1.52 -18.03
CA ILE A 134 12.15 0.87 -19.35
C ILE A 134 12.40 1.89 -20.47
N GLN A 135 11.74 3.04 -20.41
CA GLN A 135 11.92 4.10 -21.41
C GLN A 135 13.36 4.62 -21.44
N THR A 136 13.96 4.84 -20.26
CA THR A 136 15.34 5.32 -20.13
C THR A 136 16.34 4.29 -20.69
N VAL A 137 16.19 3.01 -20.30
CA VAL A 137 17.10 1.95 -20.76
C VAL A 137 16.94 1.71 -22.27
N ALA A 138 15.72 1.77 -22.81
CA ALA A 138 15.47 1.66 -24.24
C ALA A 138 16.16 2.77 -25.04
N ALA A 139 16.05 4.03 -24.60
CA ALA A 139 16.70 5.17 -25.22
C ALA A 139 18.24 5.04 -25.18
N LEU A 140 18.79 4.59 -24.02
CA LEU A 140 20.22 4.33 -23.89
C LEU A 140 20.70 3.18 -24.79
N ALA A 141 19.95 2.09 -24.86
CA ALA A 141 20.26 0.94 -25.74
C ALA A 141 20.36 1.39 -27.20
N GLN A 142 19.40 2.19 -27.66
CA GLN A 142 19.39 2.74 -29.01
C GLN A 142 20.55 3.71 -29.25
N LYS A 143 20.81 4.62 -28.32
CA LYS A 143 21.93 5.57 -28.38
C LYS A 143 23.28 4.87 -28.51
N HIS A 144 23.48 3.78 -27.78
CA HIS A 144 24.75 3.05 -27.69
C HIS A 144 24.78 1.76 -28.53
N ARG A 145 23.89 1.63 -29.53
CA ARG A 145 23.78 0.42 -30.37
C ARG A 145 25.10 0.04 -31.06
N SER A 146 25.97 1.03 -31.37
CA SER A 146 27.25 0.85 -32.06
C SER A 146 28.47 1.16 -31.16
N THR A 147 28.27 1.47 -29.88
CA THR A 147 29.36 1.79 -28.96
C THR A 147 30.05 0.50 -28.54
N LEU A 148 31.28 0.31 -29.01
CA LEU A 148 32.07 -0.88 -28.70
C LEU A 148 32.47 -0.94 -27.22
N MET A 149 32.35 -2.13 -26.66
CA MET A 149 32.89 -2.47 -25.33
C MET A 149 33.38 -3.91 -25.30
N MET A 150 34.19 -4.25 -24.32
CA MET A 150 34.65 -5.62 -24.15
C MET A 150 33.61 -6.46 -23.41
N GLY A 151 33.14 -7.54 -24.05
CA GLY A 151 32.39 -8.61 -23.38
C GLY A 151 33.31 -9.35 -22.42
N ARG A 152 32.76 -9.81 -21.27
CA ARG A 152 33.52 -10.52 -20.24
C ARG A 152 32.83 -11.82 -19.87
N THR A 153 33.68 -12.85 -19.60
CA THR A 153 33.27 -14.11 -18.99
C THR A 153 34.19 -14.35 -17.78
N HIS A 154 33.62 -14.71 -16.62
CA HIS A 154 34.39 -14.84 -15.36
C HIS A 154 35.27 -13.61 -15.02
N GLY A 155 34.79 -12.40 -15.37
CA GLY A 155 35.55 -11.16 -15.20
C GLY A 155 36.70 -10.93 -16.21
N ILE A 156 37.00 -11.89 -17.09
CA ILE A 156 38.07 -11.85 -18.09
C ILE A 156 37.51 -11.31 -19.41
N HIS A 157 38.31 -10.54 -20.15
CA HIS A 157 38.00 -10.07 -21.50
C HIS A 157 37.83 -11.25 -22.45
N ALA A 158 36.68 -11.32 -23.15
CA ALA A 158 36.37 -12.33 -24.14
C ALA A 158 36.37 -11.72 -25.54
N ILE A 159 35.20 -11.40 -26.06
CA ILE A 159 35.04 -10.82 -27.40
C ILE A 159 34.43 -9.42 -27.34
N PRO A 160 34.68 -8.55 -28.33
CA PRO A 160 34.00 -7.27 -28.43
C PRO A 160 32.48 -7.46 -28.60
N ILE A 161 31.72 -6.65 -27.85
CA ILE A 161 30.28 -6.49 -27.98
C ILE A 161 29.94 -5.01 -28.06
N THR A 162 28.65 -4.64 -28.14
CA THR A 162 28.25 -3.23 -27.97
C THR A 162 27.60 -2.99 -26.62
N PHE A 163 27.74 -1.75 -26.13
CA PHE A 163 27.05 -1.34 -24.89
C PHE A 163 25.54 -1.41 -25.08
N GLY A 164 25.04 -1.13 -26.29
CA GLY A 164 23.61 -1.29 -26.60
C GLY A 164 23.10 -2.72 -26.43
N VAL A 165 23.89 -3.75 -26.80
CA VAL A 165 23.52 -5.17 -26.54
C VAL A 165 23.41 -5.46 -25.05
N LYS A 166 24.36 -4.97 -24.23
CA LYS A 166 24.28 -5.13 -22.77
C LYS A 166 23.00 -4.50 -22.21
N LEU A 167 22.66 -3.29 -22.65
CA LEU A 167 21.43 -2.59 -22.21
C LEU A 167 20.16 -3.29 -22.73
N ALA A 168 20.19 -3.86 -23.94
CA ALA A 168 19.06 -4.61 -24.49
C ALA A 168 18.72 -5.86 -23.67
N ILE A 169 19.71 -6.56 -23.10
CA ILE A 169 19.50 -7.68 -22.17
C ILE A 169 18.78 -7.21 -20.89
N TRP A 170 19.19 -6.09 -20.30
CA TRP A 170 18.53 -5.51 -19.15
C TRP A 170 17.10 -5.04 -19.49
N LEU A 171 16.92 -4.45 -20.68
CA LEU A 171 15.62 -4.01 -21.15
C LEU A 171 14.63 -5.19 -21.27
N ASP A 172 15.09 -6.31 -21.83
CA ASP A 172 14.27 -7.52 -21.99
C ASP A 172 13.83 -8.06 -20.60
N GLU A 173 14.73 -8.09 -19.63
CA GLU A 173 14.40 -8.48 -18.25
C GLU A 173 13.38 -7.52 -17.62
N LEU A 174 13.57 -6.20 -17.74
CA LEU A 174 12.65 -5.19 -17.24
C LEU A 174 11.25 -5.32 -17.88
N LEU A 175 11.18 -5.55 -19.18
CA LEU A 175 9.91 -5.76 -19.90
C LEU A 175 9.17 -7.01 -19.41
N ARG A 176 9.88 -8.12 -19.20
CA ARG A 176 9.27 -9.34 -18.64
C ARG A 176 8.75 -9.10 -17.22
N ASN A 177 9.50 -8.39 -16.36
CA ASN A 177 9.07 -8.06 -15.00
C ASN A 177 7.88 -7.10 -15.01
N HIS A 178 7.91 -6.07 -15.85
CA HIS A 178 6.76 -5.16 -16.02
C HIS A 178 5.51 -5.90 -16.48
N LYS A 179 5.63 -6.84 -17.42
CA LYS A 179 4.51 -7.69 -17.85
C LYS A 179 3.94 -8.50 -16.69
N ARG A 180 4.79 -9.10 -15.83
CA ARG A 180 4.35 -9.84 -14.64
C ARG A 180 3.62 -8.93 -13.65
N LEU A 181 4.14 -7.72 -13.40
CA LEU A 181 3.46 -6.73 -12.56
C LEU A 181 2.06 -6.41 -13.11
N ARG A 182 1.94 -6.16 -14.42
CA ARG A 182 0.64 -5.89 -15.04
C ARG A 182 -0.34 -7.07 -14.95
N GLN A 183 0.16 -8.29 -14.98
CA GLN A 183 -0.67 -9.48 -14.81
C GLN A 183 -1.29 -9.58 -13.41
N LEU A 184 -0.63 -9.06 -12.35
CA LEU A 184 -1.19 -9.06 -11.01
C LEU A 184 -2.50 -8.26 -10.92
N GLU A 185 -2.59 -7.15 -11.64
CA GLU A 185 -3.81 -6.34 -11.67
C GLU A 185 -4.99 -7.08 -12.32
N PHE A 186 -4.73 -7.87 -13.36
CA PHE A 186 -5.76 -8.67 -14.04
C PHE A 186 -6.14 -9.94 -13.28
N ASN A 187 -5.28 -10.42 -12.37
CA ASN A 187 -5.51 -11.63 -11.60
C ASN A 187 -6.24 -11.35 -10.25
N GLU A 188 -6.91 -10.22 -10.14
CA GLU A 188 -7.72 -9.86 -8.97
C GLU A 188 -6.95 -9.93 -7.64
N VAL A 189 -5.67 -9.52 -7.64
CA VAL A 189 -4.84 -9.53 -6.43
C VAL A 189 -5.29 -8.45 -5.44
N PHE A 190 -5.80 -7.32 -5.96
CA PHE A 190 -6.22 -6.18 -5.13
C PHE A 190 -7.70 -6.29 -4.77
N VAL A 191 -8.03 -7.26 -3.96
CA VAL A 191 -9.40 -7.53 -3.49
C VAL A 191 -9.55 -7.22 -2.01
N GLY A 192 -10.74 -6.74 -1.62
CA GLY A 192 -11.12 -6.65 -0.22
C GLY A 192 -11.64 -7.99 0.29
N SER A 193 -11.67 -8.13 1.61
CA SER A 193 -12.24 -9.30 2.30
C SER A 193 -13.30 -8.83 3.29
N ILE A 194 -14.48 -9.44 3.24
CA ILE A 194 -15.52 -9.29 4.28
C ILE A 194 -16.09 -10.67 4.52
N SER A 195 -15.83 -11.23 5.67
CA SER A 195 -16.26 -12.59 6.04
C SER A 195 -16.91 -12.68 7.42
N GLY A 196 -16.92 -11.59 8.19
CA GLY A 196 -17.43 -11.60 9.54
C GLY A 196 -16.61 -12.47 10.49
N ALA A 197 -17.12 -12.67 11.72
CA ALA A 197 -16.37 -13.30 12.81
C ALA A 197 -16.00 -14.77 12.57
N VAL A 198 -16.75 -15.49 11.76
CA VAL A 198 -16.60 -16.95 11.56
C VAL A 198 -16.49 -17.36 10.09
N GLY A 199 -16.41 -16.43 9.19
CA GLY A 199 -16.21 -16.71 7.77
C GLY A 199 -17.45 -17.27 7.05
N THR A 200 -18.64 -16.84 7.45
CA THR A 200 -19.93 -17.30 6.87
C THR A 200 -20.42 -16.36 5.81
#